data_908a2fc72d03573a1b9348a457fde895
#
_entry.id   908a2fc72d03573a1b9348a457fde895
#
_cell.length_a   1.000
_cell.length_b   1.000
_cell.length_c   1.000
_cell.angle_alpha   90.00
_cell.angle_beta   90.00
_cell.angle_gamma   90.00
#
_symmetry.space_group_name_H-M   'P 1'
#
loop_
_entity.id
_entity.type
_entity.pdbx_description
1 polymer ?
#
loop_
_entity_poly.entity_id
_entity_poly.type
_entity_poly.pdbx_seq_one_letter_code
_entity_poly.pdbx_strand_id
1 'polypeptide(L)'
;MSQTSATDRWIVLKFGGTSVSRRERWDTIGRLASSRAAEGRRVLVVVSALSGVTNELAAIADGAPGTRDRLDALVERHLEFAAVLGLDPQAVVGERLD
;
A
#
# COMPACT_ATOMS: atom_id res chain seq x y z
N MET A 1 -24.99 9.38 -30.03
CA MET A 1 -24.45 8.43 -29.04
C MET A 1 -23.37 9.13 -28.20
N SER A 2 -23.53 9.13 -26.93
CA SER A 2 -22.48 9.68 -26.10
C SER A 2 -21.44 8.60 -25.81
N GLN A 3 -20.19 8.96 -25.98
CA GLN A 3 -19.09 8.09 -25.60
C GLN A 3 -18.45 8.65 -24.34
N THR A 4 -18.15 7.76 -23.41
CA THR A 4 -17.39 8.15 -22.25
C THR A 4 -15.98 8.52 -22.69
N SER A 5 -15.55 9.74 -22.38
CA SER A 5 -14.18 10.15 -22.67
C SER A 5 -13.21 9.38 -21.79
N ALA A 6 -11.92 9.36 -22.15
CA ALA A 6 -10.90 8.70 -21.35
C ALA A 6 -10.85 9.29 -19.94
N THR A 7 -11.14 10.59 -19.77
CA THR A 7 -11.14 11.26 -18.48
C THR A 7 -12.24 10.79 -17.55
N ASP A 8 -13.32 10.19 -18.11
CA ASP A 8 -14.44 9.69 -17.31
C ASP A 8 -14.31 8.22 -16.97
N ARG A 9 -13.30 7.57 -17.50
CA ARG A 9 -13.11 6.14 -17.28
C ARG A 9 -12.22 5.89 -16.08
N TRP A 10 -12.66 4.96 -15.25
CA TRP A 10 -11.84 4.43 -14.18
C TRP A 10 -10.95 3.32 -14.70
N ILE A 11 -9.72 3.30 -14.22
CA ILE A 11 -8.83 2.16 -14.38
C ILE A 11 -8.41 1.68 -13.00
N VAL A 12 -8.47 0.37 -12.80
CA VAL A 12 -8.09 -0.25 -11.54
C VAL A 12 -6.74 -0.92 -11.72
N LEU A 13 -5.77 -0.53 -10.89
CA LEU A 13 -4.44 -1.14 -10.86
C LEU A 13 -4.31 -1.89 -9.55
N LYS A 14 -4.11 -3.21 -9.63
CA LYS A 14 -3.99 -4.06 -8.46
C LYS A 14 -2.58 -4.62 -8.35
N PHE A 15 -2.01 -4.51 -7.15
CA PHE A 15 -0.66 -4.99 -6.87
C PHE A 15 -0.70 -5.87 -5.63
N GLY A 16 -0.13 -7.08 -5.74
CA GLY A 16 -0.09 -8.04 -4.64
C GLY A 16 0.99 -7.74 -3.61
N GLY A 17 1.02 -8.53 -2.54
CA GLY A 17 1.92 -8.32 -1.42
C GLY A 17 3.41 -8.37 -1.77
N THR A 18 3.80 -9.21 -2.72
CA THR A 18 5.19 -9.28 -3.19
C THR A 18 5.61 -7.97 -3.84
N SER A 19 4.70 -7.38 -4.65
CA SER A 19 4.98 -6.10 -5.31
C SER A 19 5.09 -4.96 -4.32
N VAL A 20 4.18 -4.87 -3.35
CA VAL A 20 4.15 -3.73 -2.42
C VAL A 20 5.22 -3.81 -1.35
N SER A 21 5.92 -4.94 -1.21
CA SER A 21 6.97 -5.09 -0.20
C SER A 21 8.36 -4.68 -0.68
N ARG A 22 8.50 -4.21 -1.92
CA ARG A 22 9.79 -3.82 -2.50
C ARG A 22 9.74 -2.40 -3.01
N ARG A 23 10.80 -1.65 -2.72
CA ARG A 23 10.91 -0.26 -3.15
C ARG A 23 10.79 -0.09 -4.67
N GLU A 24 11.52 -0.89 -5.42
CA GLU A 24 11.52 -0.78 -6.89
C GLU A 24 10.15 -1.03 -7.49
N ARG A 25 9.32 -1.81 -6.81
CA ARG A 25 7.94 -2.04 -7.25
C ARG A 25 7.07 -0.82 -7.01
N TRP A 26 7.33 -0.08 -5.94
CA TRP A 26 6.62 1.17 -5.68
C TRP A 26 6.94 2.23 -6.75
N ASP A 27 8.18 2.27 -7.23
CA ASP A 27 8.52 3.15 -8.35
C ASP A 27 7.70 2.79 -9.58
N THR A 28 7.52 1.50 -9.85
CA THR A 28 6.68 1.02 -10.96
C THR A 28 5.22 1.38 -10.75
N ILE A 29 4.68 1.18 -9.54
CA ILE A 29 3.30 1.53 -9.20
C ILE A 29 3.06 3.02 -9.44
N GLY A 30 3.94 3.86 -8.93
CA GLY A 30 3.84 5.31 -9.09
C GLY A 30 3.88 5.73 -10.56
N ARG A 31 4.79 5.13 -11.31
CA ARG A 31 4.92 5.44 -12.73
C ARG A 31 3.68 5.02 -13.52
N LEU A 32 3.14 3.83 -13.26
CA LEU A 32 1.94 3.36 -13.94
C LEU A 32 0.73 4.23 -13.58
N ALA A 33 0.53 4.51 -12.30
CA ALA A 33 -0.57 5.35 -11.86
C ALA A 33 -0.50 6.75 -12.46
N SER A 34 0.69 7.36 -12.45
CA SER A 34 0.91 8.70 -13.02
C SER A 34 0.69 8.70 -14.53
N SER A 35 1.15 7.65 -15.22
CA SER A 35 0.98 7.52 -16.66
C SER A 35 -0.49 7.44 -17.04
N ARG A 36 -1.27 6.65 -16.32
CA ARG A 36 -2.70 6.53 -16.59
C ARG A 36 -3.46 7.81 -16.27
N ALA A 37 -3.09 8.48 -15.18
CA ALA A 37 -3.68 9.77 -14.83
C ALA A 37 -3.36 10.83 -15.89
N ALA A 38 -2.14 10.82 -16.43
CA ALA A 38 -1.75 11.75 -17.49
C ALA A 38 -2.54 11.53 -18.78
N GLU A 39 -3.06 10.32 -19.00
CA GLU A 39 -3.96 10.02 -20.12
C GLU A 39 -5.37 10.55 -19.90
N GLY A 40 -5.65 11.16 -18.75
CA GLY A 40 -6.95 11.67 -18.40
C GLY A 40 -7.85 10.63 -17.75
N ARG A 41 -7.31 9.50 -17.33
CA ARG A 41 -8.09 8.45 -16.67
C ARG A 41 -8.15 8.67 -15.17
N ARG A 42 -9.23 8.19 -14.57
CA ARG A 42 -9.35 8.13 -13.11
C ARG A 42 -8.71 6.83 -12.64
N VAL A 43 -7.76 6.93 -11.74
CA VAL A 43 -6.98 5.76 -11.32
C VAL A 43 -7.36 5.36 -9.90
N LEU A 44 -7.71 4.08 -9.75
CA LEU A 44 -7.89 3.45 -8.43
C LEU A 44 -6.77 2.43 -8.26
N VAL A 45 -5.95 2.64 -7.24
CA VAL A 45 -4.86 1.72 -6.94
C VAL A 45 -5.27 0.85 -5.75
N VAL A 46 -5.24 -0.45 -5.95
CA VAL A 46 -5.55 -1.43 -4.91
C VAL A 46 -4.28 -2.20 -4.58
N VAL A 47 -3.87 -2.16 -3.33
CA VAL A 47 -2.67 -2.83 -2.88
C VAL A 47 -2.98 -3.81 -1.76
N SER A 48 -2.21 -4.89 -1.70
CA SER A 48 -2.27 -5.82 -0.59
C SER A 48 -1.45 -5.29 0.58
N ALA A 49 -1.62 -5.90 1.75
CA ALA A 49 -0.72 -5.68 2.87
C ALA A 49 0.71 -6.13 2.48
N LEU A 50 1.70 -5.61 3.19
CA LEU A 50 3.08 -6.08 3.02
C LEU A 50 3.16 -7.58 3.29
N SER A 51 4.14 -8.24 2.68
CA SER A 51 4.30 -9.70 2.81
C SER A 51 4.32 -10.15 4.27
N GLY A 52 3.50 -11.13 4.60
CA GLY A 52 3.43 -11.68 5.95
C GLY A 52 2.57 -10.92 6.94
N VAL A 53 2.16 -9.70 6.63
CA VAL A 53 1.38 -8.87 7.58
C VAL A 53 0.00 -9.50 7.84
N THR A 54 -0.68 -9.97 6.81
CA THR A 54 -2.00 -10.60 6.99
C THR A 54 -1.91 -11.82 7.90
N ASN A 55 -0.89 -12.66 7.72
CA ASN A 55 -0.68 -13.84 8.55
C ASN A 55 -0.37 -13.46 10.01
N GLU A 56 0.41 -12.40 10.20
CA GLU A 56 0.73 -11.92 11.54
C GLU A 56 -0.50 -11.36 12.24
N LEU A 57 -1.33 -10.62 11.54
CA LEU A 57 -2.58 -10.11 12.08
C LEU A 57 -3.54 -11.25 12.45
N ALA A 58 -3.59 -12.29 11.63
CA ALA A 58 -4.40 -13.47 11.92
C ALA A 58 -3.91 -14.17 13.20
N ALA A 59 -2.59 -14.32 13.36
CA ALA A 59 -2.01 -14.91 14.55
C ALA A 59 -2.34 -14.09 15.81
N ILE A 60 -2.28 -12.79 15.73
CA ILE A 60 -2.65 -11.89 16.84
C ILE A 60 -4.13 -12.07 17.19
N ALA A 61 -4.99 -12.09 16.19
CA ALA A 61 -6.43 -12.26 16.37
C ALA A 61 -6.77 -13.61 17.00
N ASP A 62 -5.99 -14.65 16.69
CA ASP A 62 -6.17 -15.99 17.24
C ASP A 62 -5.58 -16.16 18.65
N GLY A 63 -5.03 -15.11 19.23
CA GLY A 63 -4.53 -15.12 20.59
C GLY A 63 -3.09 -15.57 20.74
N ALA A 64 -2.26 -15.46 19.71
CA ALA A 64 -0.84 -15.76 19.83
C ALA A 64 -0.19 -14.96 20.96
N PRO A 65 0.78 -15.56 21.70
CA PRO A 65 1.42 -14.85 22.81
C PRO A 65 2.25 -13.67 22.30
N GLY A 66 2.44 -12.67 23.16
CA GLY A 66 3.24 -11.49 22.82
C GLY A 66 2.52 -10.50 21.91
N THR A 67 1.20 -10.39 22.05
CA THR A 67 0.38 -9.52 21.20
C THR A 67 0.93 -8.11 21.10
N ARG A 68 1.30 -7.50 22.25
CA ARG A 68 1.79 -6.12 22.24
C ARG A 68 3.07 -5.98 21.44
N ASP A 69 4.01 -6.88 21.66
CA ASP A 69 5.29 -6.84 20.94
C ASP A 69 5.10 -7.12 19.46
N ARG A 70 4.16 -8.01 19.10
CA ARG A 70 3.83 -8.30 17.71
C ARG A 70 3.23 -7.10 17.01
N LEU A 71 2.32 -6.38 17.68
CA LEU A 71 1.74 -5.16 17.15
C LEU A 71 2.79 -4.07 16.97
N ASP A 72 3.64 -3.87 17.97
CA ASP A 72 4.70 -2.88 17.89
C ASP A 72 5.66 -3.18 16.74
N ALA A 73 5.98 -4.44 16.53
CA ALA A 73 6.83 -4.86 15.40
C ALA A 73 6.16 -4.58 14.05
N LEU A 74 4.85 -4.78 13.93
CA LEU A 74 4.12 -4.46 12.70
C LEU A 74 4.15 -2.96 12.42
N VAL A 75 3.90 -2.15 13.43
CA VAL A 75 3.95 -0.68 13.29
C VAL A 75 5.35 -0.26 12.85
N GLU A 76 6.37 -0.76 13.52
CA GLU A 76 7.77 -0.43 13.19
C GLU A 76 8.12 -0.81 11.76
N ARG A 77 7.67 -1.98 11.32
CA ARG A 77 7.92 -2.43 9.96
C ARG A 77 7.35 -1.47 8.92
N HIS A 78 6.14 -0.96 9.15
CA HIS A 78 5.52 0.00 8.23
C HIS A 78 6.24 1.34 8.23
N LEU A 79 6.65 1.81 9.41
CA LEU A 79 7.41 3.05 9.51
C LEU A 79 8.77 2.94 8.82
N GLU A 80 9.45 1.82 9.01
CA GLU A 80 10.75 1.58 8.35
C GLU A 80 10.60 1.53 6.83
N PHE A 81 9.56 0.86 6.35
CA PHE A 81 9.35 0.76 4.90
C PHE A 81 8.99 2.13 4.30
N ALA A 82 8.19 2.93 4.97
CA ALA A 82 7.91 4.28 4.52
C ALA A 82 9.20 5.10 4.39
N ALA A 83 10.10 4.96 5.35
CA ALA A 83 11.40 5.63 5.30
C ALA A 83 12.25 5.13 4.12
N VAL A 84 12.23 3.82 3.83
CA VAL A 84 12.92 3.26 2.67
C VAL A 84 12.40 3.87 1.38
N LEU A 85 11.10 4.17 1.31
CA LEU A 85 10.48 4.81 0.15
C LEU A 85 10.81 6.30 0.04
N GLY A 86 11.53 6.86 1.02
CA GLY A 86 11.87 8.28 1.03
C GLY A 86 10.77 9.17 1.55
N LEU A 87 9.81 8.61 2.27
CA LEU A 87 8.68 9.34 2.84
C LEU A 87 8.94 9.65 4.30
N ASP A 88 8.27 10.69 4.81
CA ASP A 88 8.23 10.92 6.25
C ASP A 88 7.25 9.91 6.86
N PRO A 89 7.73 8.91 7.61
CA PRO A 89 6.85 7.86 8.11
C PRO A 89 5.71 8.39 8.98
N GLN A 90 5.98 9.36 9.84
CA GLN A 90 4.97 9.88 10.74
C GLN A 90 3.89 10.66 9.99
N ALA A 91 4.27 11.42 8.98
CA ALA A 91 3.31 12.18 8.18
C ALA A 91 2.40 11.27 7.35
N VAL A 92 2.91 10.13 6.89
CA VAL A 92 2.18 9.26 5.96
C VAL A 92 1.36 8.20 6.70
N VAL A 93 1.93 7.54 7.72
CA VAL A 93 1.27 6.40 8.36
C VAL A 93 1.17 6.50 9.87
N GLY A 94 1.95 7.36 10.51
CA GLY A 94 2.04 7.40 11.98
C GLY A 94 0.70 7.57 12.67
N GLU A 95 -0.10 8.53 12.23
CA GLU A 95 -1.41 8.79 12.81
C GLU A 95 -2.37 7.61 12.69
N ARG A 96 -2.20 6.82 11.66
CA ARG A 96 -3.12 5.71 11.38
C ARG A 96 -2.70 4.42 12.05
N LEU A 97 -1.46 4.35 12.50
CA LEU A 97 -0.92 3.16 13.16
C LEU A 97 -0.97 3.27 14.68
N ASP A 98 -1.10 4.48 15.19
CA ASP A 98 -1.27 4.73 16.61
C ASP A 98 -2.73 4.52 17.00
#